data_691ee5f02f941a6d21261087c63f50e8
#
_entry.id   691ee5f02f941a6d21261087c63f50e8
#
_cell.length_a   1.000
_cell.length_b   1.000
_cell.length_c   1.000
_cell.angle_alpha   90.00
_cell.angle_beta   90.00
_cell.angle_gamma   90.00
#
_symmetry.space_group_name_H-M   'P 1'
#
loop_
_entity.id
_entity.type
_entity.pdbx_description
1 polymer ?
#
loop_
_entity_poly.entity_id
_entity_poly.type
_entity_poly.pdbx_seq_one_letter_code
_entity_poly.pdbx_strand_id
1 'polypeptide(L)'
;MSEKATFWLGIDCGGTYLKAGLYDAKGHEQGINRQSLQTISPLPGYAERDMHQLWQQCVATIAGLLKRTGVCGEQIKGVGISAQGKGLFLLDKQDKPLGNAILSSDRRAMDIVQRWQQDGIPEQLYPVTRQTLWTGHPASLLRWVKENTPQRYAQIGSV
;
A
#
# COMPACT_ATOMS: atom_id res chain seq x y z
N MET A 1 -22.84 -36.14 -0.44
CA MET A 1 -21.88 -35.27 0.25
C MET A 1 -22.25 -33.84 -0.11
N SER A 2 -22.66 -33.02 0.84
CA SER A 2 -22.99 -31.61 0.61
C SER A 2 -21.71 -30.90 0.18
N GLU A 3 -21.74 -30.28 -1.00
CA GLU A 3 -20.63 -29.43 -1.49
C GLU A 3 -20.39 -28.32 -0.45
N LYS A 4 -19.20 -28.26 0.15
CA LYS A 4 -18.88 -27.20 1.11
C LYS A 4 -18.97 -25.86 0.39
N ALA A 5 -19.73 -24.93 0.95
CA ALA A 5 -19.83 -23.57 0.43
C ALA A 5 -18.44 -22.97 0.27
N THR A 6 -18.19 -22.31 -0.87
CA THR A 6 -16.90 -21.72 -1.22
C THR A 6 -17.01 -20.21 -1.33
N PHE A 7 -15.95 -19.51 -0.92
CA PHE A 7 -15.94 -18.06 -0.81
C PHE A 7 -14.68 -17.45 -1.45
N TRP A 8 -14.79 -16.17 -1.74
CA TRP A 8 -13.71 -15.31 -2.26
C TRP A 8 -13.50 -14.16 -1.28
N LEU A 9 -12.24 -13.86 -0.98
CA LEU A 9 -11.85 -12.77 -0.09
C LEU A 9 -11.31 -11.61 -0.92
N GLY A 10 -11.91 -10.44 -0.80
CA GLY A 10 -11.39 -9.19 -1.34
C GLY A 10 -10.73 -8.37 -0.24
N ILE A 11 -9.55 -7.81 -0.50
CA ILE A 11 -8.84 -6.89 0.39
C ILE A 11 -8.64 -5.57 -0.34
N ASP A 12 -9.08 -4.46 0.27
CA ASP A 12 -8.84 -3.10 -0.20
C ASP A 12 -7.98 -2.35 0.82
N CYS A 13 -6.72 -2.17 0.50
CA CYS A 13 -5.75 -1.42 1.32
C CYS A 13 -5.61 0.01 0.81
N GLY A 14 -6.58 0.86 1.16
CA GLY A 14 -6.61 2.26 0.75
C GLY A 14 -5.73 3.18 1.59
N GLY A 15 -5.83 4.47 1.31
CA GLY A 15 -5.09 5.51 2.06
C GLY A 15 -5.65 5.76 3.47
N THR A 16 -6.94 5.60 3.69
CA THR A 16 -7.65 5.92 4.95
C THR A 16 -8.19 4.69 5.67
N TYR A 17 -8.61 3.70 4.91
CA TYR A 17 -9.20 2.47 5.44
C TYR A 17 -8.58 1.24 4.80
N LEU A 18 -8.45 0.21 5.62
CA LEU A 18 -8.29 -1.17 5.18
C LEU A 18 -9.65 -1.85 5.27
N LYS A 19 -10.05 -2.56 4.21
CA LYS A 19 -11.32 -3.30 4.16
C LYS A 19 -11.05 -4.73 3.74
N ALA A 20 -11.83 -5.65 4.28
CA ALA A 20 -11.90 -7.03 3.82
C ALA A 20 -13.36 -7.39 3.57
N GLY A 21 -13.68 -7.94 2.40
CA GLY A 21 -15.01 -8.37 2.00
C GLY A 21 -15.02 -9.84 1.64
N LEU A 22 -16.06 -10.56 2.05
CA LEU A 22 -16.27 -11.97 1.76
C LEU A 22 -17.47 -12.13 0.82
N TYR A 23 -17.27 -12.91 -0.25
CA TYR A 23 -18.26 -13.12 -1.31
C TYR A 23 -18.45 -14.60 -1.60
N ASP A 24 -19.68 -15.01 -1.90
CA ASP A 24 -19.96 -16.37 -2.38
C ASP A 24 -19.55 -16.56 -3.87
N ALA A 25 -19.72 -17.77 -4.38
CA ALA A 25 -19.41 -18.10 -5.77
C ALA A 25 -20.27 -17.35 -6.82
N LYS A 26 -21.35 -16.71 -6.40
CA LYS A 26 -22.22 -15.89 -7.25
C LYS A 26 -21.91 -14.40 -7.13
N GLY A 27 -20.95 -14.01 -6.28
CA GLY A 27 -20.57 -12.63 -6.03
C GLY A 27 -21.44 -11.92 -5.00
N HIS A 28 -22.32 -12.62 -4.28
CA HIS A 28 -23.10 -12.02 -3.19
C HIS A 28 -22.21 -11.79 -1.98
N GLU A 29 -22.28 -10.58 -1.43
CA GLU A 29 -21.59 -10.21 -0.20
C GLU A 29 -22.09 -11.01 0.99
N GLN A 30 -21.16 -11.64 1.72
CA GLN A 30 -21.43 -12.35 2.96
C GLN A 30 -21.05 -11.52 4.20
N GLY A 31 -20.23 -10.50 3.99
CA GLY A 31 -19.86 -9.55 5.01
C GLY A 31 -18.65 -8.70 4.65
N ILE A 32 -18.56 -7.53 5.28
CA ILE A 32 -17.40 -6.62 5.15
C ILE A 32 -16.91 -6.27 6.55
N ASN A 33 -15.60 -6.22 6.71
CA ASN A 33 -14.95 -5.64 7.88
C ASN A 33 -14.02 -4.50 7.44
N ARG A 34 -13.87 -3.47 8.29
CA ARG A 34 -12.99 -2.33 7.98
C ARG A 34 -12.30 -1.80 9.22
N GLN A 35 -11.10 -1.27 9.04
CA GLN A 35 -10.36 -0.53 10.05
C GLN A 35 -9.83 0.77 9.46
N SER A 36 -9.80 1.85 10.28
CA SER A 36 -9.12 3.08 9.91
C SER A 36 -7.61 2.89 10.00
N LEU A 37 -6.90 3.47 9.03
CA LEU A 37 -5.44 3.46 8.99
C LEU A 37 -4.91 4.80 9.49
N GLN A 38 -3.93 4.74 10.39
CA GLN A 38 -3.28 5.93 10.91
C GLN A 38 -2.19 6.43 9.95
N THR A 39 -2.09 7.75 9.80
CA THR A 39 -0.98 8.42 9.14
C THR A 39 -0.10 9.04 10.20
N ILE A 40 1.19 8.81 10.13
CA ILE A 40 2.21 9.39 10.98
C ILE A 40 2.79 10.59 10.24
N SER A 41 2.85 11.75 10.90
CA SER A 41 3.41 12.99 10.32
C SER A 41 4.57 13.47 11.19
N PRO A 42 5.78 12.94 11.03
CA PRO A 42 6.92 13.29 11.88
C PRO A 42 7.41 14.72 11.68
N LEU A 43 7.17 15.30 10.50
CA LEU A 43 7.49 16.69 10.14
C LEU A 43 6.37 17.27 9.26
N PRO A 44 6.24 18.60 9.18
CA PRO A 44 5.31 19.24 8.25
C PRO A 44 5.50 18.75 6.82
N GLY A 45 4.41 18.31 6.17
CA GLY A 45 4.42 17.78 4.82
C GLY A 45 4.84 16.32 4.69
N TYR A 46 5.29 15.65 5.75
CA TYR A 46 5.57 14.22 5.76
C TYR A 46 4.32 13.42 6.08
N ALA A 47 4.17 12.30 5.40
CA ALA A 47 3.07 11.37 5.62
C ALA A 47 3.60 9.93 5.53
N GLU A 48 3.59 9.22 6.63
CA GLU A 48 4.17 7.88 6.77
C GLU A 48 3.17 6.89 7.36
N ARG A 49 3.48 5.61 7.25
CA ARG A 49 2.72 4.52 7.86
C ARG A 49 3.65 3.42 8.34
N ASP A 50 3.43 2.95 9.55
CA ASP A 50 4.11 1.78 10.10
C ASP A 50 3.65 0.52 9.33
N MET A 51 4.59 -0.15 8.66
CA MET A 51 4.31 -1.33 7.84
C MET A 51 3.97 -2.56 8.68
N HIS A 52 4.55 -2.70 9.88
CA HIS A 52 4.22 -3.79 10.79
C HIS A 52 2.80 -3.64 11.35
N GLN A 53 2.43 -2.42 11.76
CA GLN A 53 1.08 -2.11 12.20
C GLN A 53 0.06 -2.33 11.09
N LEU A 54 0.37 -1.93 9.85
CA LEU A 54 -0.49 -2.17 8.69
C LEU A 54 -0.76 -3.65 8.48
N TRP A 55 0.29 -4.48 8.57
CA TRP A 55 0.16 -5.93 8.46
C TRP A 55 -0.72 -6.52 9.58
N GLN A 56 -0.48 -6.13 10.84
CA GLN A 56 -1.29 -6.58 11.97
C GLN A 56 -2.76 -6.18 11.83
N GLN A 57 -3.03 -4.98 11.37
CA GLN A 57 -4.39 -4.52 11.07
C GLN A 57 -5.05 -5.33 9.95
N CYS A 58 -4.29 -5.69 8.91
CA CYS A 58 -4.79 -6.54 7.83
C CYS A 58 -5.21 -7.91 8.37
N VAL A 59 -4.33 -8.57 9.11
CA VAL A 59 -4.62 -9.87 9.75
C VAL A 59 -5.85 -9.78 10.67
N ALA A 60 -5.92 -8.77 11.53
CA ALA A 60 -7.03 -8.58 12.46
C ALA A 60 -8.37 -8.30 11.73
N THR A 61 -8.33 -7.54 10.64
CA THR A 61 -9.51 -7.24 9.82
C THR A 61 -10.08 -8.51 9.18
N ILE A 62 -9.21 -9.35 8.61
CA ILE A 62 -9.59 -10.63 8.00
C ILE A 62 -10.11 -11.59 9.08
N ALA A 63 -9.37 -11.79 10.16
CA ALA A 63 -9.75 -12.69 11.25
C ALA A 63 -11.11 -12.31 11.86
N GLY A 64 -11.34 -11.00 12.08
CA GLY A 64 -12.62 -10.50 12.56
C GLY A 64 -13.78 -10.74 11.59
N LEU A 65 -13.52 -10.64 10.27
CA LEU A 65 -14.51 -10.96 9.24
C LEU A 65 -14.90 -12.45 9.28
N LEU A 66 -13.90 -13.33 9.24
CA LEU A 66 -14.09 -14.77 9.24
C LEU A 66 -14.84 -15.24 10.51
N LYS A 67 -14.42 -14.73 11.67
CA LYS A 67 -15.10 -15.02 12.95
C LYS A 67 -16.59 -14.62 12.92
N ARG A 68 -16.91 -13.45 12.39
CA ARG A 68 -18.28 -12.94 12.35
C ARG A 68 -19.17 -13.68 11.37
N THR A 69 -18.61 -14.11 10.23
CA THR A 69 -19.35 -14.85 9.19
C THR A 69 -19.40 -16.36 9.46
N GLY A 70 -18.60 -16.89 10.38
CA GLY A 70 -18.48 -18.34 10.64
C GLY A 70 -17.79 -19.12 9.54
N VAL A 71 -17.12 -18.42 8.59
CA VAL A 71 -16.43 -19.04 7.47
C VAL A 71 -15.02 -19.45 7.89
N CYS A 72 -14.63 -20.69 7.58
CA CYS A 72 -13.29 -21.21 7.82
C CYS A 72 -12.36 -20.88 6.64
N GLY A 73 -11.07 -20.73 6.90
CA GLY A 73 -10.06 -20.41 5.88
C GLY A 73 -10.02 -21.39 4.70
N GLU A 74 -10.25 -22.69 4.97
CA GLU A 74 -10.28 -23.73 3.94
C GLU A 74 -11.43 -23.58 2.92
N GLN A 75 -12.44 -22.78 3.25
CA GLN A 75 -13.55 -22.47 2.35
C GLN A 75 -13.22 -21.31 1.40
N ILE A 76 -12.12 -20.57 1.63
CA ILE A 76 -11.66 -19.46 0.77
C ILE A 76 -10.87 -20.05 -0.40
N LYS A 77 -11.37 -19.85 -1.61
CA LYS A 77 -10.77 -20.38 -2.85
C LYS A 77 -9.82 -19.40 -3.51
N GLY A 78 -9.91 -18.12 -3.18
CA GLY A 78 -9.01 -17.13 -3.72
C GLY A 78 -9.08 -15.82 -2.96
N VAL A 79 -8.00 -15.04 -3.06
CA VAL A 79 -7.86 -13.72 -2.46
C VAL A 79 -7.55 -12.72 -3.57
N GLY A 80 -8.36 -11.67 -3.68
CA GLY A 80 -8.09 -10.51 -4.53
C GLY A 80 -7.64 -9.33 -3.68
N ILE A 81 -6.61 -8.61 -4.13
CA ILE A 81 -6.07 -7.46 -3.42
C ILE A 81 -6.12 -6.24 -4.32
N SER A 82 -6.67 -5.15 -3.79
CA SER A 82 -6.55 -3.80 -4.30
C SER A 82 -5.80 -2.96 -3.28
N ALA A 83 -4.88 -2.12 -3.74
CA ALA A 83 -4.12 -1.23 -2.85
C ALA A 83 -3.88 0.11 -3.52
N GLN A 84 -3.53 1.12 -2.72
CA GLN A 84 -3.12 2.42 -3.25
C GLN A 84 -1.89 2.27 -4.17
N GLY A 85 -1.94 2.89 -5.37
CA GLY A 85 -0.93 2.70 -6.41
C GLY A 85 0.27 3.65 -6.36
N LYS A 86 0.45 4.44 -5.31
CA LYS A 86 1.53 5.42 -5.14
C LYS A 86 2.09 5.32 -3.72
N GLY A 87 3.13 6.11 -3.44
CA GLY A 87 3.89 6.02 -2.20
C GLY A 87 5.12 5.13 -2.37
N LEU A 88 5.84 4.89 -1.29
CA LEU A 88 7.08 4.12 -1.32
C LEU A 88 7.13 3.17 -0.11
N PHE A 89 7.12 1.89 -0.38
CA PHE A 89 7.17 0.80 0.60
C PHE A 89 8.49 0.04 0.39
N LEU A 90 9.45 0.26 1.28
CA LEU A 90 10.80 -0.28 1.11
C LEU A 90 11.00 -1.54 1.96
N LEU A 91 11.49 -2.59 1.33
CA LEU A 91 11.95 -3.81 2.00
C LEU A 91 13.47 -3.97 1.84
N ASP A 92 14.10 -4.59 2.82
CA ASP A 92 15.50 -4.99 2.73
C ASP A 92 15.68 -6.28 1.90
N LYS A 93 16.93 -6.75 1.79
CA LYS A 93 17.28 -7.98 1.05
C LYS A 93 16.73 -9.26 1.68
N GLN A 94 16.17 -9.19 2.86
CA GLN A 94 15.51 -10.26 3.60
C GLN A 94 13.99 -10.07 3.68
N ASP A 95 13.43 -9.20 2.80
CA ASP A 95 12.00 -8.86 2.71
C ASP A 95 11.40 -8.27 4.00
N LYS A 96 12.25 -7.64 4.84
CA LYS A 96 11.78 -6.93 6.03
C LYS A 96 11.60 -5.45 5.76
N PRO A 97 10.59 -4.80 6.38
CA PRO A 97 10.39 -3.36 6.24
C PRO A 97 11.61 -2.53 6.63
N LEU A 98 12.04 -1.64 5.75
CA LEU A 98 13.06 -0.63 6.01
C LEU A 98 12.43 0.64 6.59
N GLY A 99 11.86 0.51 7.81
CA GLY A 99 11.16 1.61 8.48
C GLY A 99 9.76 1.86 7.91
N ASN A 100 9.20 3.04 8.19
CA ASN A 100 7.86 3.39 7.73
C ASN A 100 7.76 3.50 6.21
N ALA A 101 6.63 3.09 5.66
CA ALA A 101 6.26 3.45 4.29
C ALA A 101 6.03 4.95 4.17
N ILE A 102 6.40 5.53 3.03
CA ILE A 102 6.13 6.92 2.68
C ILE A 102 4.86 6.95 1.83
N LEU A 103 3.83 7.67 2.27
CA LEU A 103 2.53 7.66 1.61
C LEU A 103 2.50 8.57 0.36
N SER A 104 1.52 8.34 -0.51
CA SER A 104 1.32 9.14 -1.73
C SER A 104 0.99 10.62 -1.47
N SER A 105 0.51 10.96 -0.28
CA SER A 105 0.24 12.34 0.16
C SER A 105 1.47 13.06 0.70
N ASP A 106 2.60 12.37 0.81
CA ASP A 106 3.86 12.93 1.29
C ASP A 106 4.43 13.99 0.33
N ARG A 107 4.97 15.05 0.89
CA ARG A 107 5.51 16.19 0.14
C ARG A 107 7.03 16.35 0.25
N ARG A 108 7.74 15.41 0.92
CA ARG A 108 9.19 15.54 1.13
C ARG A 108 10.00 15.64 -0.16
N ALA A 109 9.52 15.06 -1.27
CA ALA A 109 10.17 15.10 -2.56
C ALA A 109 9.79 16.33 -3.42
N MET A 110 9.24 17.41 -2.82
CA MET A 110 8.84 18.60 -3.56
C MET A 110 10.01 19.21 -4.35
N ASP A 111 11.16 19.37 -3.71
CA ASP A 111 12.36 19.95 -4.35
C ASP A 111 12.87 19.09 -5.51
N ILE A 112 12.73 17.76 -5.39
CA ILE A 112 13.06 16.82 -6.47
C ILE A 112 12.17 17.08 -7.68
N VAL A 113 10.86 17.18 -7.45
CA VAL A 113 9.88 17.41 -8.52
C VAL A 113 10.12 18.77 -9.19
N GLN A 114 10.40 19.82 -8.40
CA GLN A 114 10.70 21.15 -8.94
C GLN A 114 11.97 21.17 -9.81
N ARG A 115 13.04 20.51 -9.36
CA ARG A 115 14.27 20.38 -10.17
C ARG A 115 13.99 19.63 -11.47
N TRP A 116 13.28 18.53 -11.42
CA TRP A 116 12.93 17.74 -12.60
C TRP A 116 12.03 18.49 -13.58
N GLN A 117 11.15 19.39 -13.08
CA GLN A 117 10.36 20.28 -13.94
C GLN A 117 11.26 21.29 -14.67
N GLN A 118 12.23 21.88 -13.97
CA GLN A 118 13.19 22.81 -14.56
C GLN A 118 14.10 22.14 -15.60
N ASP A 119 14.43 20.86 -15.41
CA ASP A 119 15.26 20.05 -16.29
C ASP A 119 14.48 19.49 -17.52
N GLY A 120 13.18 19.79 -17.68
CA GLY A 120 12.36 19.30 -18.79
C GLY A 120 12.06 17.79 -18.75
N ILE A 121 12.15 17.16 -17.58
CA ILE A 121 11.87 15.73 -17.41
C ILE A 121 10.40 15.38 -17.67
N PRO A 122 9.38 16.20 -17.29
CA PRO A 122 7.99 15.90 -17.59
C PRO A 122 7.72 15.69 -19.07
N GLU A 123 8.28 16.54 -19.93
CA GLU A 123 8.11 16.51 -21.39
C GLU A 123 8.70 15.22 -21.99
N GLN A 124 9.79 14.72 -21.42
CA GLN A 124 10.42 13.48 -21.83
C GLN A 124 9.67 12.24 -21.36
N LEU A 125 9.12 12.27 -20.14
CA LEU A 125 8.45 11.11 -19.53
C LEU A 125 6.98 10.97 -19.94
N TYR A 126 6.27 12.07 -20.12
CA TYR A 126 4.83 12.04 -20.36
C TYR A 126 4.41 11.21 -21.60
N PRO A 127 5.11 11.24 -22.74
CA PRO A 127 4.75 10.42 -23.89
C PRO A 127 4.76 8.92 -23.61
N VAL A 128 5.61 8.47 -22.66
CA VAL A 128 5.79 7.06 -22.28
C VAL A 128 4.86 6.68 -21.13
N THR A 129 4.84 7.48 -20.06
CA THR A 129 4.16 7.14 -18.82
C THR A 129 2.70 7.58 -18.76
N ARG A 130 2.34 8.60 -19.56
CA ARG A 130 1.04 9.30 -19.49
C ARG A 130 0.71 9.83 -18.09
N GLN A 131 1.73 10.07 -17.27
CA GLN A 131 1.60 10.61 -15.92
C GLN A 131 2.44 11.87 -15.77
N THR A 132 1.89 12.82 -15.00
CA THR A 132 2.63 14.01 -14.57
C THR A 132 3.52 13.69 -13.37
N LEU A 133 4.55 14.47 -13.13
CA LEU A 133 5.37 14.35 -11.93
C LEU A 133 4.54 14.68 -10.68
N TRP A 134 4.77 13.88 -9.63
CA TRP A 134 4.11 14.05 -8.34
C TRP A 134 5.08 13.71 -7.20
N THR A 135 4.99 14.42 -6.08
CA THR A 135 5.87 14.22 -4.92
C THR A 135 5.75 12.83 -4.30
N GLY A 136 4.54 12.27 -4.29
CA GLY A 136 4.25 10.94 -3.78
C GLY A 136 4.42 9.80 -4.78
N HIS A 137 5.01 10.04 -5.95
CA HIS A 137 5.40 8.96 -6.87
C HIS A 137 6.61 8.19 -6.33
N PRO A 138 6.65 6.86 -6.53
CA PRO A 138 7.81 6.06 -6.10
C PRO A 138 9.14 6.60 -6.60
N ALA A 139 9.21 7.05 -7.85
CA ALA A 139 10.45 7.60 -8.44
C ALA A 139 10.93 8.85 -7.70
N SER A 140 10.04 9.81 -7.41
CA SER A 140 10.38 11.05 -6.69
C SER A 140 10.82 10.75 -5.27
N LEU A 141 10.09 9.88 -4.57
CA LEU A 141 10.39 9.47 -3.20
C LEU A 141 11.68 8.65 -3.12
N LEU A 142 11.90 7.74 -4.06
CA LEU A 142 13.13 6.94 -4.10
C LEU A 142 14.37 7.82 -4.36
N ARG A 143 14.23 8.81 -5.24
CA ARG A 143 15.27 9.82 -5.46
C ARG A 143 15.57 10.60 -4.18
N TRP A 144 14.53 11.02 -3.46
CA TRP A 144 14.67 11.69 -2.16
C TRP A 144 15.42 10.80 -1.15
N VAL A 145 15.02 9.52 -1.02
CA VAL A 145 15.69 8.56 -0.12
C VAL A 145 17.16 8.41 -0.48
N LYS A 146 17.50 8.33 -1.78
CA LYS A 146 18.88 8.24 -2.25
C LYS A 146 19.72 9.46 -1.83
N GLU A 147 19.17 10.67 -1.93
CA GLU A 147 19.88 11.90 -1.62
C GLU A 147 19.95 12.19 -0.12
N ASN A 148 18.89 11.90 0.64
CA ASN A 148 18.78 12.33 2.04
C ASN A 148 19.04 11.23 3.06
N THR A 149 18.92 9.96 2.67
CA THR A 149 19.16 8.79 3.53
C THR A 149 19.93 7.69 2.77
N PRO A 150 21.18 7.97 2.29
CA PRO A 150 21.91 7.05 1.42
C PRO A 150 22.18 5.68 2.07
N GLN A 151 22.32 5.63 3.39
CA GLN A 151 22.48 4.36 4.12
C GLN A 151 21.23 3.49 4.01
N ARG A 152 20.03 4.08 4.14
CA ARG A 152 18.75 3.39 3.93
C ARG A 152 18.59 2.95 2.48
N TYR A 153 18.97 3.82 1.54
CA TYR A 153 18.94 3.50 0.11
C TYR A 153 19.79 2.27 -0.25
N ALA A 154 21.00 2.16 0.32
CA ALA A 154 21.91 1.04 0.08
C ALA A 154 21.39 -0.31 0.62
N GLN A 155 20.44 -0.30 1.54
CA GLN A 155 19.84 -1.50 2.14
C GLN A 155 18.63 -2.01 1.37
N ILE A 156 18.14 -1.28 0.37
CA ILE A 156 16.93 -1.65 -0.37
C ILE A 156 17.16 -2.96 -1.13
N GLY A 157 16.29 -3.93 -0.90
CA GLY A 157 16.18 -5.17 -1.65
C GLY A 157 15.06 -5.11 -2.68
N SER A 158 13.88 -4.55 -2.26
CA SER A 158 12.72 -4.39 -3.13
C SER A 158 11.87 -3.16 -2.75
N VAL A 159 10.97 -2.76 -3.67
CA VAL A 159 10.06 -1.62 -3.55
C VAL A 159 8.64 -2.08 -3.89
#